data_aab53ff9c0e16068c68227617d01b274
#
_entry.id   aab53ff9c0e16068c68227617d01b274
#
_cell.length_a   1.000
_cell.length_b   1.000
_cell.length_c   1.000
_cell.angle_alpha   90.00
_cell.angle_beta   90.00
_cell.angle_gamma   90.00
#
_symmetry.space_group_name_H-M   'P 1'
#
loop_
_entity.id
_entity.type
_entity.pdbx_description
1 polymer ?
#
loop_
_entity_poly.entity_id
_entity_poly.type
_entity_poly.pdbx_seq_one_letter_code
_entity_poly.pdbx_strand_id
1 'polypeptide(L)'
;KKMKKTALIINAARGPLVDEVALYAAIDAGEIAGAAIDVFSEEPAVDNILTSSDKIIVTPHLAASTAAAQTRAAVETAEQLIDFFDGKSPRFSVNVPLVDEDTMSIISPFIDCAELAGSVAVQLVKEGVATVRIEYRGAIANYNTSPLRAAVIMGILQSVTEDKVTMVNANAMAEIHGLDIKEDSGPALEPFASQIIVSIFGNAGEAESVTTTHTSGGPRIVGIGSYDVEIISYKGHLLAIENIDRPGKIGHVATLLGTWGININAMSVAAGREKFALMLLTIERSLTEDEITFVRELEDIETVRQIELS
;
A
#
# COMPACT_ATOMS: atom_id res chain seq x y z
N LYS A 1 -38.36 -19.62 13.20
CA LYS A 1 -38.91 -20.93 12.73
C LYS A 1 -37.90 -22.08 12.70
N LYS A 2 -36.55 -21.77 12.71
CA LYS A 2 -35.50 -22.82 12.76
C LYS A 2 -34.94 -23.05 14.16
N MET A 3 -35.28 -22.20 15.14
CA MET A 3 -34.77 -22.29 16.51
C MET A 3 -35.67 -23.22 17.36
N LYS A 4 -35.08 -23.78 18.43
CA LYS A 4 -35.82 -24.54 19.43
C LYS A 4 -36.72 -23.58 20.23
N LYS A 5 -37.89 -24.07 20.68
CA LYS A 5 -38.77 -23.29 21.53
C LYS A 5 -38.18 -22.90 22.89
N THR A 6 -37.09 -23.59 23.30
CA THR A 6 -36.33 -23.30 24.52
C THR A 6 -35.14 -22.35 24.27
N ALA A 7 -34.97 -21.88 23.03
CA ALA A 7 -33.82 -20.99 22.70
C ALA A 7 -33.99 -19.61 23.33
N LEU A 8 -32.87 -19.03 23.73
CA LEU A 8 -32.74 -17.65 24.17
C LEU A 8 -31.85 -16.89 23.17
N ILE A 9 -32.19 -15.66 22.86
CA ILE A 9 -31.38 -14.75 22.07
C ILE A 9 -30.70 -13.73 23.00
N ILE A 10 -29.38 -13.55 22.86
CA ILE A 10 -28.65 -12.53 23.60
C ILE A 10 -27.98 -11.61 22.56
N ASN A 11 -28.27 -10.31 22.65
CA ASN A 11 -27.61 -9.28 21.84
C ASN A 11 -26.99 -8.21 22.75
N ALA A 12 -25.67 -8.27 22.86
CA ALA A 12 -24.83 -7.25 23.48
C ALA A 12 -23.81 -6.68 22.48
N ALA A 13 -24.11 -6.75 21.18
CA ALA A 13 -23.24 -6.32 20.11
C ALA A 13 -23.71 -4.98 19.50
N ARG A 14 -24.74 -5.03 18.64
CA ARG A 14 -25.35 -3.83 18.03
C ARG A 14 -26.83 -4.06 17.79
N GLY A 15 -27.66 -3.01 18.03
CA GLY A 15 -29.11 -3.06 17.88
C GLY A 15 -29.59 -3.58 16.52
N PRO A 16 -29.13 -3.01 15.40
CA PRO A 16 -29.56 -3.39 14.05
C PRO A 16 -29.29 -4.84 13.63
N LEU A 17 -28.59 -5.64 14.46
CA LEU A 17 -28.40 -7.07 14.19
C LEU A 17 -29.66 -7.92 14.46
N VAL A 18 -30.63 -7.37 15.17
CA VAL A 18 -31.88 -8.04 15.54
C VAL A 18 -33.04 -7.12 15.21
N ASP A 19 -34.00 -7.64 14.46
CA ASP A 19 -35.29 -6.98 14.26
C ASP A 19 -36.11 -7.09 15.56
N GLU A 20 -36.29 -5.98 16.27
CA GLU A 20 -36.91 -5.91 17.58
C GLU A 20 -38.38 -6.30 17.57
N VAL A 21 -39.10 -5.91 16.50
CA VAL A 21 -40.51 -6.24 16.33
C VAL A 21 -40.68 -7.73 16.05
N ALA A 22 -39.87 -8.28 15.17
CA ALA A 22 -39.90 -9.71 14.88
C ALA A 22 -39.48 -10.56 16.08
N LEU A 23 -38.47 -10.10 16.87
CA LEU A 23 -38.05 -10.77 18.10
C LEU A 23 -39.18 -10.80 19.14
N TYR A 24 -39.84 -9.66 19.39
CA TYR A 24 -40.96 -9.56 20.29
C TYR A 24 -42.08 -10.51 19.88
N ALA A 25 -42.50 -10.48 18.62
CA ALA A 25 -43.56 -11.34 18.09
C ALA A 25 -43.23 -12.83 18.24
N ALA A 26 -41.98 -13.25 18.01
CA ALA A 26 -41.56 -14.63 18.16
C ALA A 26 -41.57 -15.11 19.62
N ILE A 27 -41.24 -14.24 20.57
CA ILE A 27 -41.28 -14.54 22.02
C ILE A 27 -42.73 -14.59 22.52
N ASP A 28 -43.56 -13.64 22.10
CA ASP A 28 -44.97 -13.59 22.46
C ASP A 28 -45.73 -14.83 21.96
N ALA A 29 -45.46 -15.23 20.71
CA ALA A 29 -46.00 -16.45 20.11
C ALA A 29 -45.42 -17.76 20.69
N GLY A 30 -44.45 -17.70 21.59
CA GLY A 30 -43.78 -18.89 22.15
C GLY A 30 -42.97 -19.70 21.15
N GLU A 31 -42.50 -19.08 20.07
CA GLU A 31 -41.59 -19.70 19.09
C GLU A 31 -40.20 -19.84 19.65
N ILE A 32 -39.79 -18.95 20.57
CA ILE A 32 -38.52 -18.99 21.37
C ILE A 32 -38.83 -18.60 22.82
N ALA A 33 -37.95 -18.96 23.75
CA ALA A 33 -38.23 -18.84 25.18
C ALA A 33 -38.11 -17.40 25.70
N GLY A 34 -37.19 -16.59 25.15
CA GLY A 34 -36.96 -15.22 25.61
C GLY A 34 -35.72 -14.63 25.02
N ALA A 35 -35.33 -13.42 25.52
CA ALA A 35 -34.14 -12.74 25.09
C ALA A 35 -33.49 -11.92 26.20
N ALA A 36 -32.20 -11.56 26.01
CA ALA A 36 -31.51 -10.54 26.76
C ALA A 36 -30.86 -9.52 25.77
N ILE A 37 -31.27 -8.26 25.85
CA ILE A 37 -30.93 -7.22 24.91
C ILE A 37 -30.29 -6.05 25.66
N ASP A 38 -29.01 -5.74 25.32
CA ASP A 38 -28.27 -4.63 25.87
C ASP A 38 -28.14 -3.44 24.89
N VAL A 39 -28.47 -3.66 23.61
CA VAL A 39 -28.31 -2.70 22.53
C VAL A 39 -29.55 -2.61 21.65
N PHE A 40 -29.90 -1.42 21.20
CA PHE A 40 -31.14 -1.16 20.47
C PHE A 40 -30.85 -0.44 19.14
N SER A 41 -31.82 -0.55 18.22
CA SER A 41 -31.75 0.13 16.93
C SER A 41 -31.79 1.65 17.08
N GLU A 42 -32.47 2.16 18.12
CA GLU A 42 -32.50 3.55 18.54
C GLU A 42 -32.19 3.64 20.04
N GLU A 43 -31.18 4.43 20.39
CA GLU A 43 -30.72 4.64 21.76
C GLU A 43 -30.77 6.13 22.12
N PRO A 44 -31.31 6.50 23.30
CA PRO A 44 -31.87 5.67 24.33
C PRO A 44 -33.18 5.00 23.93
N ALA A 45 -33.40 3.72 24.32
CA ALA A 45 -34.56 2.89 23.95
C ALA A 45 -35.80 3.29 24.75
N VAL A 46 -36.28 4.52 24.56
CA VAL A 46 -37.49 5.02 25.18
C VAL A 46 -38.69 4.45 24.43
N ASP A 47 -39.65 3.89 25.15
CA ASP A 47 -40.87 3.27 24.60
C ASP A 47 -40.63 2.10 23.62
N ASN A 48 -39.49 1.41 23.73
CA ASN A 48 -39.17 0.27 22.89
C ASN A 48 -40.05 -0.94 23.22
N ILE A 49 -40.58 -1.64 22.19
CA ILE A 49 -41.47 -2.77 22.33
C ILE A 49 -40.90 -3.88 23.20
N LEU A 50 -39.58 -4.10 23.15
CA LEU A 50 -38.89 -5.14 23.92
C LEU A 50 -38.98 -4.92 25.44
N THR A 51 -39.18 -3.68 25.90
CA THR A 51 -39.31 -3.34 27.33
C THR A 51 -40.65 -3.75 27.91
N SER A 52 -41.63 -4.10 27.08
CA SER A 52 -42.99 -4.48 27.52
C SER A 52 -43.16 -5.97 27.80
N SER A 53 -42.15 -6.82 27.64
CA SER A 53 -42.24 -8.27 27.84
C SER A 53 -41.44 -8.74 29.05
N ASP A 54 -42.09 -9.47 29.94
CA ASP A 54 -41.45 -10.13 31.10
C ASP A 54 -40.50 -11.27 30.73
N LYS A 55 -40.50 -11.69 29.47
CA LYS A 55 -39.58 -12.72 28.94
C LYS A 55 -38.33 -12.12 28.30
N ILE A 56 -38.19 -10.81 28.33
CA ILE A 56 -37.02 -10.10 27.77
C ILE A 56 -36.35 -9.30 28.86
N ILE A 57 -35.07 -9.57 29.07
CA ILE A 57 -34.23 -8.75 29.95
C ILE A 57 -33.61 -7.66 29.07
N VAL A 58 -33.72 -6.40 29.49
CA VAL A 58 -33.15 -5.26 28.81
C VAL A 58 -32.18 -4.52 29.73
N THR A 59 -31.07 -4.05 29.17
CA THR A 59 -30.11 -3.20 29.86
C THR A 59 -29.72 -2.01 28.95
N PRO A 60 -29.42 -0.83 29.51
CA PRO A 60 -29.18 0.39 28.73
C PRO A 60 -27.72 0.48 28.22
N HIS A 61 -27.29 -0.45 27.37
CA HIS A 61 -25.96 -0.51 26.74
C HIS A 61 -24.81 -0.51 27.76
N LEU A 62 -24.84 -1.45 28.71
CA LEU A 62 -23.92 -1.57 29.83
C LEU A 62 -22.86 -2.67 29.71
N ALA A 63 -22.86 -3.48 28.65
CA ALA A 63 -21.99 -4.66 28.53
C ALA A 63 -20.49 -4.31 28.70
N ALA A 64 -20.03 -3.14 28.24
CA ALA A 64 -18.67 -2.66 28.40
C ALA A 64 -18.47 -1.72 29.61
N SER A 65 -19.50 -1.44 30.43
CA SER A 65 -19.47 -0.42 31.49
C SER A 65 -18.97 -0.97 32.84
N THR A 66 -18.21 -2.06 32.84
CA THR A 66 -17.53 -2.54 34.07
C THR A 66 -16.17 -1.87 34.22
N ALA A 67 -15.73 -1.60 35.45
CA ALA A 67 -14.41 -1.01 35.72
C ALA A 67 -13.27 -1.83 35.08
N ALA A 68 -13.38 -3.16 35.11
CA ALA A 68 -12.39 -4.05 34.51
C ALA A 68 -12.35 -3.94 32.98
N ALA A 69 -13.51 -3.82 32.31
CA ALA A 69 -13.57 -3.67 30.85
C ALA A 69 -13.02 -2.31 30.42
N GLN A 70 -13.38 -1.23 31.13
CA GLN A 70 -12.88 0.12 30.84
C GLN A 70 -11.36 0.23 31.03
N THR A 71 -10.82 -0.32 32.13
CA THR A 71 -9.38 -0.35 32.38
C THR A 71 -8.65 -1.13 31.29
N ARG A 72 -9.16 -2.31 30.91
CA ARG A 72 -8.57 -3.13 29.85
C ARG A 72 -8.55 -2.38 28.52
N ALA A 73 -9.68 -1.80 28.11
CA ALA A 73 -9.77 -1.05 26.86
C ALA A 73 -8.77 0.13 26.83
N ALA A 74 -8.62 0.86 27.94
CA ALA A 74 -7.68 1.96 28.03
C ALA A 74 -6.22 1.49 27.91
N VAL A 75 -5.85 0.41 28.63
CA VAL A 75 -4.49 -0.16 28.59
C VAL A 75 -4.17 -0.70 27.20
N GLU A 76 -5.04 -1.55 26.64
CA GLU A 76 -4.84 -2.14 25.32
C GLU A 76 -4.75 -1.07 24.21
N THR A 77 -5.53 0.02 24.31
CA THR A 77 -5.43 1.15 23.37
C THR A 77 -4.09 1.87 23.51
N ALA A 78 -3.63 2.12 24.72
CA ALA A 78 -2.34 2.77 24.95
C ALA A 78 -1.17 1.91 24.45
N GLU A 79 -1.20 0.59 24.69
CA GLU A 79 -0.20 -0.34 24.16
C GLU A 79 -0.16 -0.34 22.64
N GLN A 80 -1.30 -0.32 21.96
CA GLN A 80 -1.38 -0.27 20.50
C GLN A 80 -0.84 1.07 19.93
N LEU A 81 -1.07 2.19 20.62
CA LEU A 81 -0.49 3.47 20.23
C LEU A 81 1.03 3.45 20.35
N ILE A 82 1.56 2.85 21.41
CA ILE A 82 3.02 2.68 21.59
C ILE A 82 3.57 1.81 20.47
N ASP A 83 2.96 0.65 20.20
CA ASP A 83 3.38 -0.24 19.12
C ASP A 83 3.39 0.49 17.76
N PHE A 84 2.37 1.32 17.49
CA PHE A 84 2.30 2.11 16.26
C PHE A 84 3.44 3.15 16.16
N PHE A 85 3.73 3.88 17.24
CA PHE A 85 4.83 4.86 17.25
C PHE A 85 6.22 4.20 17.20
N ASP A 86 6.33 2.96 17.67
CA ASP A 86 7.53 2.12 17.55
C ASP A 86 7.68 1.48 16.16
N GLY A 87 6.78 1.78 15.21
CA GLY A 87 6.78 1.22 13.86
C GLY A 87 6.23 -0.20 13.74
N LYS A 88 5.63 -0.74 14.81
CA LYS A 88 4.98 -2.04 14.80
C LYS A 88 3.53 -1.94 14.32
N SER A 89 2.98 -3.03 13.80
CA SER A 89 1.58 -3.08 13.40
C SER A 89 0.65 -3.20 14.61
N PRO A 90 -0.34 -2.29 14.78
CA PRO A 90 -1.31 -2.40 15.88
C PRO A 90 -2.20 -3.64 15.71
N ARG A 91 -2.45 -4.39 16.79
CA ARG A 91 -3.16 -5.68 16.77
C ARG A 91 -4.62 -5.59 16.31
N PHE A 92 -5.29 -4.48 16.60
CA PHE A 92 -6.74 -4.30 16.39
C PHE A 92 -7.06 -3.11 15.48
N SER A 93 -6.18 -2.81 14.54
CA SER A 93 -6.43 -1.76 13.56
C SER A 93 -7.59 -2.15 12.64
N VAL A 94 -8.45 -1.17 12.34
CA VAL A 94 -9.63 -1.37 11.48
C VAL A 94 -9.29 -1.26 10.01
N ASN A 95 -8.35 -0.38 9.66
CA ASN A 95 -8.06 0.01 8.27
C ASN A 95 -6.64 -0.40 7.80
N VAL A 96 -5.83 -1.01 8.66
CA VAL A 96 -4.53 -1.55 8.24
C VAL A 96 -4.74 -2.95 7.67
N PRO A 97 -4.12 -3.31 6.55
CA PRO A 97 -4.12 -4.68 6.07
C PRO A 97 -3.53 -5.60 7.13
N LEU A 98 -4.40 -6.38 7.81
CA LEU A 98 -3.95 -7.32 8.83
C LEU A 98 -3.48 -8.61 8.15
N VAL A 99 -2.27 -8.98 8.47
CA VAL A 99 -1.68 -10.27 8.11
C VAL A 99 -1.15 -10.93 9.39
N ASP A 100 -1.12 -12.25 9.41
CA ASP A 100 -0.53 -13.00 10.50
C ASP A 100 0.99 -12.76 10.60
N GLU A 101 1.58 -13.09 11.75
CA GLU A 101 2.99 -12.84 12.04
C GLU A 101 3.92 -13.59 11.08
N ASP A 102 3.55 -14.81 10.70
CA ASP A 102 4.33 -15.65 9.77
C ASP A 102 4.35 -14.98 8.38
N THR A 103 3.20 -14.54 7.88
CA THR A 103 3.11 -13.78 6.63
C THR A 103 3.93 -12.49 6.72
N MET A 104 3.80 -11.71 7.81
CA MET A 104 4.54 -10.46 7.98
C MET A 104 6.05 -10.69 7.98
N SER A 105 6.55 -11.76 8.59
CA SER A 105 7.98 -12.08 8.59
C SER A 105 8.56 -12.29 7.18
N ILE A 106 7.74 -12.77 6.25
CA ILE A 106 8.14 -13.01 4.85
C ILE A 106 8.03 -11.75 4.00
N ILE A 107 6.94 -10.97 4.15
CA ILE A 107 6.66 -9.83 3.25
C ILE A 107 7.24 -8.50 3.74
N SER A 108 7.52 -8.34 5.05
CA SER A 108 8.03 -7.07 5.60
C SER A 108 9.30 -6.54 4.92
N PRO A 109 10.28 -7.36 4.52
CA PRO A 109 11.44 -6.88 3.78
C PRO A 109 11.09 -6.25 2.42
N PHE A 110 9.92 -6.60 1.87
CA PHE A 110 9.45 -6.13 0.57
C PHE A 110 8.55 -4.89 0.64
N ILE A 111 8.22 -4.38 1.83
CA ILE A 111 7.41 -3.16 1.99
C ILE A 111 8.15 -1.97 1.37
N ASP A 112 9.42 -1.77 1.72
CA ASP A 112 10.25 -0.70 1.15
C ASP A 112 10.46 -0.90 -0.36
N CYS A 113 10.54 -2.15 -0.84
CA CYS A 113 10.61 -2.45 -2.27
C CYS A 113 9.34 -2.03 -3.01
N ALA A 114 8.18 -2.27 -2.41
CA ALA A 114 6.88 -1.92 -2.96
C ALA A 114 6.70 -0.39 -3.05
N GLU A 115 7.04 0.33 -1.97
CA GLU A 115 7.00 1.79 -1.92
C GLU A 115 7.95 2.40 -2.96
N LEU A 116 9.20 1.93 -3.01
CA LEU A 116 10.20 2.35 -3.99
C LEU A 116 9.72 2.12 -5.43
N ALA A 117 9.17 0.94 -5.72
CA ALA A 117 8.67 0.64 -7.07
C ALA A 117 7.54 1.59 -7.48
N GLY A 118 6.60 1.88 -6.58
CA GLY A 118 5.50 2.83 -6.81
C GLY A 118 6.01 4.25 -7.05
N SER A 119 6.89 4.72 -6.17
CA SER A 119 7.47 6.06 -6.24
C SER A 119 8.26 6.29 -7.54
N VAL A 120 9.08 5.34 -7.93
CA VAL A 120 9.88 5.45 -9.17
C VAL A 120 8.99 5.33 -10.40
N ALA A 121 8.08 4.36 -10.44
CA ALA A 121 7.25 4.12 -11.62
C ALA A 121 6.37 5.33 -11.98
N VAL A 122 5.79 6.02 -10.97
CA VAL A 122 4.94 7.19 -11.23
C VAL A 122 5.72 8.38 -11.78
N GLN A 123 6.98 8.55 -11.39
CA GLN A 123 7.85 9.64 -11.86
C GLN A 123 8.41 9.39 -13.27
N LEU A 124 8.33 8.16 -13.77
CA LEU A 124 8.69 7.83 -15.15
C LEU A 124 7.60 8.17 -16.16
N VAL A 125 6.33 8.23 -15.74
CA VAL A 125 5.20 8.57 -16.61
C VAL A 125 5.06 10.10 -16.75
N LYS A 126 4.72 10.57 -17.96
CA LYS A 126 4.65 12.02 -18.26
C LYS A 126 3.33 12.66 -17.86
N GLU A 127 2.21 11.97 -18.10
CA GLU A 127 0.88 12.55 -18.00
C GLU A 127 -0.08 11.64 -17.24
N GLY A 128 -0.26 11.90 -15.93
CA GLY A 128 -1.27 11.28 -15.09
C GLY A 128 -1.26 9.75 -15.09
N VAL A 129 -1.93 9.16 -14.14
CA VAL A 129 -2.01 7.70 -13.97
C VAL A 129 -3.41 7.23 -14.36
N ALA A 130 -3.53 6.35 -15.35
CA ALA A 130 -4.79 5.71 -15.73
C ALA A 130 -4.99 4.37 -15.00
N THR A 131 -3.99 3.49 -15.05
CA THR A 131 -4.04 2.16 -14.43
C THR A 131 -2.69 1.83 -13.82
N VAL A 132 -2.71 1.21 -12.66
CA VAL A 132 -1.54 0.62 -11.98
C VAL A 132 -1.68 -0.89 -11.99
N ARG A 133 -0.69 -1.60 -12.49
CA ARG A 133 -0.59 -3.05 -12.36
C ARG A 133 0.54 -3.40 -11.43
N ILE A 134 0.25 -4.21 -10.42
CA ILE A 134 1.22 -4.72 -9.46
C ILE A 134 1.35 -6.23 -9.66
N GLU A 135 2.55 -6.71 -9.88
CA GLU A 135 2.83 -8.14 -10.02
C GLU A 135 3.74 -8.59 -8.89
N TYR A 136 3.30 -9.59 -8.16
CA TYR A 136 4.08 -10.24 -7.11
C TYR A 136 4.66 -11.54 -7.66
N ARG A 137 5.98 -11.68 -7.63
CA ARG A 137 6.67 -12.83 -8.21
C ARG A 137 7.46 -13.58 -7.15
N GLY A 138 7.42 -14.93 -7.21
CA GLY A 138 8.17 -15.80 -6.33
C GLY A 138 7.50 -16.07 -4.99
N ALA A 139 8.28 -16.23 -3.92
CA ALA A 139 7.79 -16.68 -2.62
C ALA A 139 6.70 -15.75 -2.04
N ILE A 140 6.85 -14.45 -2.18
CA ILE A 140 5.87 -13.45 -1.69
C ILE A 140 4.49 -13.58 -2.32
N ALA A 141 4.39 -14.12 -3.54
CA ALA A 141 3.14 -14.31 -4.25
C ALA A 141 2.18 -15.34 -3.59
N ASN A 142 2.68 -16.14 -2.65
CA ASN A 142 1.89 -17.15 -1.94
C ASN A 142 1.27 -16.63 -0.64
N TYR A 143 1.49 -15.37 -0.29
CA TYR A 143 1.03 -14.75 0.95
C TYR A 143 0.02 -13.63 0.69
N ASN A 144 -0.58 -13.12 1.76
CA ASN A 144 -1.45 -11.95 1.65
C ASN A 144 -0.60 -10.71 1.37
N THR A 145 -0.71 -10.19 0.15
CA THR A 145 0.07 -9.04 -0.36
C THR A 145 -0.58 -7.68 -0.10
N SER A 146 -1.67 -7.61 0.65
CA SER A 146 -2.36 -6.34 0.94
C SER A 146 -1.45 -5.25 1.54
N PRO A 147 -0.46 -5.54 2.42
CA PRO A 147 0.49 -4.54 2.87
C PRO A 147 1.40 -4.02 1.76
N LEU A 148 1.82 -4.89 0.84
CA LEU A 148 2.67 -4.51 -0.30
C LEU A 148 1.89 -3.61 -1.27
N ARG A 149 0.61 -3.94 -1.53
CA ARG A 149 -0.27 -3.07 -2.30
C ARG A 149 -0.38 -1.68 -1.68
N ALA A 150 -0.62 -1.60 -0.37
CA ALA A 150 -0.72 -0.32 0.33
C ALA A 150 0.58 0.48 0.22
N ALA A 151 1.74 -0.18 0.30
CA ALA A 151 3.06 0.45 0.13
C ALA A 151 3.27 0.98 -1.30
N VAL A 152 2.89 0.23 -2.34
CA VAL A 152 2.94 0.72 -3.74
C VAL A 152 2.09 1.98 -3.90
N ILE A 153 0.85 1.96 -3.40
CA ILE A 153 -0.06 3.12 -3.47
C ILE A 153 0.55 4.32 -2.74
N MET A 154 1.12 4.08 -1.56
CA MET A 154 1.79 5.12 -0.76
C MET A 154 2.95 5.75 -1.55
N GLY A 155 3.82 4.95 -2.15
CA GLY A 155 4.92 5.45 -2.99
C GLY A 155 4.44 6.25 -4.21
N ILE A 156 3.37 5.81 -4.88
CA ILE A 156 2.77 6.54 -6.01
C ILE A 156 2.24 7.90 -5.54
N LEU A 157 1.35 7.90 -4.55
CA LEU A 157 0.62 9.10 -4.16
C LEU A 157 1.50 10.14 -3.45
N GLN A 158 2.45 9.72 -2.60
CA GLN A 158 3.39 10.65 -1.96
C GLN A 158 4.28 11.39 -2.97
N SER A 159 4.51 10.81 -4.14
CA SER A 159 5.31 11.43 -5.20
C SER A 159 4.53 12.43 -6.06
N VAL A 160 3.19 12.42 -6.02
CA VAL A 160 2.35 13.24 -6.93
C VAL A 160 1.28 14.07 -6.21
N THR A 161 1.12 13.95 -4.90
CA THR A 161 0.15 14.72 -4.11
C THR A 161 0.80 15.29 -2.84
N GLU A 162 0.22 16.36 -2.30
CA GLU A 162 0.59 16.91 -0.99
C GLU A 162 -0.14 16.21 0.18
N ASP A 163 -1.04 15.28 -0.14
CA ASP A 163 -1.82 14.55 0.86
C ASP A 163 -0.92 13.63 1.69
N LYS A 164 -1.20 13.57 2.98
CA LYS A 164 -0.51 12.60 3.86
C LYS A 164 -1.06 11.20 3.63
N VAL A 165 -0.38 10.43 2.81
CA VAL A 165 -0.71 9.01 2.56
C VAL A 165 0.10 8.10 3.47
N THR A 166 -0.55 7.11 4.04
CA THR A 166 0.00 6.13 4.97
C THR A 166 -0.52 4.73 4.62
N MET A 167 0.08 3.68 5.17
CA MET A 167 -0.41 2.30 5.01
C MET A 167 -1.89 2.13 5.40
N VAL A 168 -2.38 2.97 6.33
CA VAL A 168 -3.76 2.91 6.84
C VAL A 168 -4.77 3.45 5.83
N ASN A 169 -4.46 4.58 5.19
CA ASN A 169 -5.39 5.27 4.30
C ASN A 169 -5.10 5.06 2.81
N ALA A 170 -4.03 4.36 2.46
CA ALA A 170 -3.56 4.20 1.07
C ALA A 170 -4.68 3.74 0.12
N ASN A 171 -5.43 2.70 0.48
CA ASN A 171 -6.52 2.20 -0.36
C ASN A 171 -7.64 3.23 -0.55
N ALA A 172 -8.06 3.93 0.51
CA ALA A 172 -9.07 4.99 0.42
C ALA A 172 -8.58 6.17 -0.42
N MET A 173 -7.30 6.54 -0.28
CA MET A 173 -6.69 7.60 -1.09
C MET A 173 -6.60 7.19 -2.56
N ALA A 174 -6.30 5.93 -2.86
CA ALA A 174 -6.33 5.42 -4.24
C ALA A 174 -7.71 5.56 -4.89
N GLU A 175 -8.79 5.28 -4.15
CA GLU A 175 -10.16 5.47 -4.61
C GLU A 175 -10.49 6.95 -4.83
N ILE A 176 -10.09 7.84 -3.90
CA ILE A 176 -10.30 9.29 -4.01
C ILE A 176 -9.59 9.85 -5.25
N HIS A 177 -8.37 9.40 -5.52
CA HIS A 177 -7.59 9.82 -6.69
C HIS A 177 -7.92 9.05 -7.97
N GLY A 178 -8.89 8.13 -7.92
CA GLY A 178 -9.37 7.38 -9.09
C GLY A 178 -8.36 6.41 -9.69
N LEU A 179 -7.45 5.86 -8.89
CA LEU A 179 -6.47 4.89 -9.36
C LEU A 179 -7.13 3.53 -9.62
N ASP A 180 -7.08 3.04 -10.85
CA ASP A 180 -7.47 1.67 -11.22
C ASP A 180 -6.29 0.73 -10.95
N ILE A 181 -6.38 -0.08 -9.89
CA ILE A 181 -5.29 -0.95 -9.45
C ILE A 181 -5.62 -2.41 -9.75
N LYS A 182 -4.75 -3.05 -10.52
CA LYS A 182 -4.82 -4.47 -10.88
C LYS A 182 -3.64 -5.22 -10.29
N GLU A 183 -3.91 -6.39 -9.72
CA GLU A 183 -2.90 -7.23 -9.10
C GLU A 183 -2.81 -8.57 -9.81
N ASP A 184 -1.59 -9.10 -9.92
CA ASP A 184 -1.29 -10.42 -10.45
C ASP A 184 -0.20 -11.09 -9.61
N SER A 185 -0.19 -12.42 -9.59
CA SER A 185 0.76 -13.23 -8.84
C SER A 185 1.32 -14.35 -9.72
N GLY A 186 2.59 -14.66 -9.55
CA GLY A 186 3.21 -15.68 -10.37
C GLY A 186 4.52 -16.24 -9.80
N PRO A 187 5.12 -17.20 -10.51
CA PRO A 187 6.37 -17.81 -10.12
C PRO A 187 7.52 -16.80 -10.07
N ALA A 188 8.59 -17.16 -9.40
CA ALA A 188 9.83 -16.38 -9.41
C ALA A 188 10.35 -16.18 -10.83
N LEU A 189 10.95 -15.03 -11.07
CA LEU A 189 11.70 -14.72 -12.29
C LEU A 189 13.18 -14.70 -11.94
N GLU A 190 13.94 -15.58 -12.58
CA GLU A 190 15.39 -15.64 -12.37
C GLU A 190 16.06 -14.28 -12.67
N PRO A 191 17.09 -13.88 -11.91
CA PRO A 191 17.80 -14.68 -10.89
C PRO A 191 17.27 -14.49 -9.45
N PHE A 192 16.16 -13.79 -9.24
CA PHE A 192 15.69 -13.40 -7.92
C PHE A 192 14.58 -14.31 -7.38
N ALA A 193 14.65 -14.63 -6.09
CA ALA A 193 13.66 -15.50 -5.43
C ALA A 193 12.28 -14.85 -5.28
N SER A 194 12.24 -13.52 -5.17
CA SER A 194 11.00 -12.74 -5.12
C SER A 194 11.21 -11.35 -5.69
N GLN A 195 10.20 -10.83 -6.37
CA GLN A 195 10.21 -9.51 -7.01
C GLN A 195 8.83 -8.87 -6.94
N ILE A 196 8.82 -7.54 -6.95
CA ILE A 196 7.63 -6.72 -7.16
C ILE A 196 7.83 -5.94 -8.45
N ILE A 197 6.86 -6.03 -9.37
CA ILE A 197 6.85 -5.29 -10.61
C ILE A 197 5.65 -4.34 -10.56
N VAL A 198 5.91 -3.05 -10.66
CA VAL A 198 4.88 -2.02 -10.74
C VAL A 198 4.90 -1.43 -12.13
N SER A 199 3.81 -1.60 -12.86
CA SER A 199 3.61 -1.00 -14.19
C SER A 199 2.54 0.07 -14.11
N ILE A 200 2.86 1.27 -14.58
CA ILE A 200 1.92 2.39 -14.65
C ILE A 200 1.62 2.66 -16.12
N PHE A 201 0.33 2.73 -16.42
CA PHE A 201 -0.17 3.12 -17.73
C PHE A 201 -0.68 4.55 -17.62
N GLY A 202 -0.05 5.45 -18.35
CA GLY A 202 -0.39 6.87 -18.38
C GLY A 202 -1.61 7.17 -19.26
N ASN A 203 -2.18 8.36 -19.08
CA ASN A 203 -3.35 8.80 -19.84
C ASN A 203 -3.07 9.00 -21.34
N ALA A 204 -1.83 9.24 -21.72
CA ALA A 204 -1.39 9.36 -23.12
C ALA A 204 -1.10 8.01 -23.79
N GLY A 205 -1.25 6.90 -23.06
CA GLY A 205 -1.04 5.53 -23.55
C GLY A 205 0.41 5.03 -23.39
N GLU A 206 1.29 5.80 -22.78
CA GLU A 206 2.61 5.33 -22.36
C GLU A 206 2.50 4.31 -21.24
N ALA A 207 3.46 3.41 -21.17
CA ALA A 207 3.56 2.40 -20.12
C ALA A 207 4.99 2.32 -19.62
N GLU A 208 5.16 2.51 -18.31
CA GLU A 208 6.46 2.39 -17.65
C GLU A 208 6.38 1.34 -16.55
N SER A 209 7.45 0.60 -16.35
CA SER A 209 7.49 -0.42 -15.31
C SER A 209 8.80 -0.38 -14.52
N VAL A 210 8.69 -0.68 -13.23
CA VAL A 210 9.82 -0.78 -12.32
C VAL A 210 9.77 -2.12 -11.61
N THR A 211 10.88 -2.84 -11.64
CA THR A 211 11.05 -4.10 -10.93
C THR A 211 11.97 -3.89 -9.74
N THR A 212 11.51 -4.29 -8.56
CA THR A 212 12.29 -4.23 -7.32
C THR A 212 12.41 -5.59 -6.68
N THR A 213 13.48 -5.78 -5.90
CA THR A 213 13.70 -6.96 -5.06
C THR A 213 14.37 -6.55 -3.76
N HIS A 214 14.29 -7.41 -2.76
CA HIS A 214 15.02 -7.26 -1.50
C HIS A 214 16.27 -8.13 -1.49
N THR A 215 17.38 -7.55 -1.04
CA THR A 215 18.66 -8.24 -0.86
C THR A 215 19.20 -7.97 0.55
N SER A 216 20.30 -8.61 0.93
CA SER A 216 20.98 -8.34 2.22
C SER A 216 21.38 -6.87 2.42
N GLY A 217 21.45 -6.08 1.35
CA GLY A 217 21.74 -4.64 1.37
C GLY A 217 20.48 -3.76 1.37
N GLY A 218 19.27 -4.32 1.50
CA GLY A 218 18.01 -3.62 1.43
C GLY A 218 17.32 -3.68 0.07
N PRO A 219 16.37 -2.77 -0.19
CA PRO A 219 15.63 -2.73 -1.45
C PRO A 219 16.55 -2.37 -2.62
N ARG A 220 16.27 -2.95 -3.80
CA ARG A 220 17.00 -2.68 -5.06
C ARG A 220 16.03 -2.53 -6.21
N ILE A 221 16.33 -1.60 -7.10
CA ILE A 221 15.74 -1.54 -8.44
C ILE A 221 16.58 -2.48 -9.30
N VAL A 222 15.91 -3.46 -9.91
CA VAL A 222 16.55 -4.47 -10.77
C VAL A 222 16.04 -4.46 -12.20
N GLY A 223 15.03 -3.61 -12.50
CA GLY A 223 14.53 -3.40 -13.85
C GLY A 223 13.79 -2.08 -14.00
N ILE A 224 13.94 -1.44 -15.16
CA ILE A 224 13.14 -0.29 -15.61
C ILE A 224 12.72 -0.56 -17.05
N GLY A 225 11.42 -0.63 -17.30
CA GLY A 225 10.89 -1.01 -18.62
C GLY A 225 11.43 -2.37 -19.05
N SER A 226 12.13 -2.40 -20.17
CA SER A 226 12.77 -3.62 -20.71
C SER A 226 14.26 -3.74 -20.37
N TYR A 227 14.78 -2.85 -19.51
CA TYR A 227 16.19 -2.79 -19.16
C TYR A 227 16.44 -3.48 -17.82
N ASP A 228 17.38 -4.44 -17.81
CA ASP A 228 17.90 -5.04 -16.59
C ASP A 228 18.96 -4.10 -16.00
N VAL A 229 18.66 -3.49 -14.88
CA VAL A 229 19.55 -2.55 -14.17
C VAL A 229 19.79 -3.04 -12.76
N GLU A 230 20.77 -2.49 -12.08
CA GLU A 230 20.97 -2.75 -10.65
C GLU A 230 21.40 -1.46 -9.94
N ILE A 231 20.48 -0.92 -9.12
CA ILE A 231 20.72 0.24 -8.27
C ILE A 231 20.36 -0.08 -6.83
N ILE A 232 21.33 0.19 -5.93
CA ILE A 232 21.20 -0.09 -4.49
C ILE A 232 20.60 1.12 -3.75
N SER A 233 20.68 2.33 -4.33
CA SER A 233 20.24 3.55 -3.66
C SER A 233 18.72 3.63 -3.64
N TYR A 234 18.16 3.83 -2.46
CA TYR A 234 16.75 4.06 -2.24
C TYR A 234 16.47 5.47 -1.68
N LYS A 235 17.49 6.35 -1.68
CA LYS A 235 17.39 7.76 -1.28
C LYS A 235 18.25 8.63 -2.18
N GLY A 236 17.80 9.85 -2.42
CA GLY A 236 18.52 10.86 -3.19
C GLY A 236 17.93 11.07 -4.58
N HIS A 237 18.77 11.40 -5.54
CA HIS A 237 18.34 11.75 -6.89
C HIS A 237 18.83 10.72 -7.89
N LEU A 238 17.89 10.24 -8.70
CA LEU A 238 18.17 9.27 -9.75
C LEU A 238 17.92 9.92 -11.11
N LEU A 239 18.88 9.77 -12.02
CA LEU A 239 18.79 10.26 -13.39
C LEU A 239 18.75 9.04 -14.32
N ALA A 240 17.65 8.88 -15.05
CA ALA A 240 17.46 7.85 -16.05
C ALA A 240 17.60 8.47 -17.45
N ILE A 241 18.57 8.03 -18.21
CA ILE A 241 18.89 8.55 -19.56
C ILE A 241 18.86 7.39 -20.54
N GLU A 242 17.91 7.44 -21.47
CA GLU A 242 17.89 6.51 -22.60
C GLU A 242 18.65 7.15 -23.76
N ASN A 243 19.58 6.39 -24.35
CA ASN A 243 20.44 6.84 -25.43
C ASN A 243 20.64 5.77 -26.49
N ILE A 244 21.06 6.17 -27.68
CA ILE A 244 21.59 5.23 -28.67
C ILE A 244 22.90 4.65 -28.14
N ASP A 245 22.99 3.31 -28.11
CA ASP A 245 24.17 2.60 -27.58
C ASP A 245 25.36 2.75 -28.51
N ARG A 246 26.20 3.72 -28.20
CA ARG A 246 27.43 4.02 -28.93
C ARG A 246 28.60 4.35 -27.99
N PRO A 247 29.83 4.03 -28.36
CA PRO A 247 31.03 4.42 -27.59
C PRO A 247 31.06 5.92 -27.34
N GLY A 248 31.44 6.31 -26.11
CA GLY A 248 31.62 7.70 -25.69
C GLY A 248 30.40 8.35 -25.04
N LYS A 249 29.21 7.85 -25.18
CA LYS A 249 27.99 8.50 -24.63
C LYS A 249 27.97 8.63 -23.10
N ILE A 250 28.40 7.59 -22.39
CA ILE A 250 28.63 7.66 -20.94
C ILE A 250 29.61 8.76 -20.56
N GLY A 251 30.72 8.84 -21.32
CA GLY A 251 31.74 9.86 -21.07
C GLY A 251 31.23 11.28 -21.27
N HIS A 252 30.40 11.53 -22.28
CA HIS A 252 29.81 12.86 -22.51
C HIS A 252 28.89 13.27 -21.35
N VAL A 253 27.97 12.41 -20.90
CA VAL A 253 27.08 12.69 -19.77
C VAL A 253 27.88 12.88 -18.48
N ALA A 254 28.83 11.99 -18.18
CA ALA A 254 29.62 12.08 -16.95
C ALA A 254 30.51 13.33 -16.93
N THR A 255 31.09 13.70 -18.06
CA THR A 255 31.89 14.94 -18.18
C THR A 255 31.04 16.18 -17.97
N LEU A 256 29.83 16.20 -18.56
CA LEU A 256 28.91 17.32 -18.40
C LEU A 256 28.51 17.50 -16.94
N LEU A 257 28.08 16.43 -16.25
CA LEU A 257 27.76 16.46 -14.81
C LEU A 257 28.97 16.96 -13.99
N GLY A 258 30.14 16.48 -14.30
CA GLY A 258 31.39 16.93 -13.66
C GLY A 258 31.68 18.42 -13.85
N THR A 259 31.37 19.00 -15.03
CA THR A 259 31.56 20.47 -15.27
C THR A 259 30.59 21.30 -14.41
N TRP A 260 29.46 20.75 -14.03
CA TRP A 260 28.49 21.36 -13.11
C TRP A 260 28.79 21.07 -11.63
N GLY A 261 29.89 20.36 -11.34
CA GLY A 261 30.29 20.00 -10.00
C GLY A 261 29.35 18.96 -9.35
N ILE A 262 28.62 18.15 -10.15
CA ILE A 262 27.70 17.13 -9.68
C ILE A 262 28.46 15.80 -9.62
N ASN A 263 28.46 15.21 -8.43
CA ASN A 263 29.04 13.89 -8.22
C ASN A 263 28.08 12.78 -8.63
N ILE A 264 28.59 11.71 -9.24
CA ILE A 264 27.89 10.47 -9.55
C ILE A 264 28.26 9.46 -8.45
N ASN A 265 27.28 9.09 -7.63
CA ASN A 265 27.50 8.18 -6.50
C ASN A 265 27.48 6.70 -6.94
N ALA A 266 26.60 6.38 -7.89
CA ALA A 266 26.51 5.06 -8.50
C ALA A 266 25.98 5.19 -9.93
N MET A 267 26.30 4.21 -10.77
CA MET A 267 25.82 4.14 -12.14
C MET A 267 25.60 2.69 -12.55
N SER A 268 24.49 2.44 -13.22
CA SER A 268 24.20 1.20 -13.93
C SER A 268 23.92 1.52 -15.39
N VAL A 269 24.46 0.73 -16.29
CA VAL A 269 24.20 0.87 -17.73
C VAL A 269 23.71 -0.45 -18.26
N ALA A 270 22.54 -0.45 -18.84
CA ALA A 270 21.90 -1.63 -19.41
C ALA A 270 21.72 -1.44 -20.91
N ALA A 271 22.18 -2.43 -21.69
CA ALA A 271 21.84 -2.51 -23.10
C ALA A 271 20.38 -2.92 -23.25
N GLY A 272 19.63 -2.18 -24.05
CA GLY A 272 18.23 -2.45 -24.33
C GLY A 272 18.05 -3.34 -25.54
N ARG A 273 16.79 -3.37 -25.99
CA ARG A 273 16.46 -3.99 -27.28
C ARG A 273 16.90 -3.08 -28.40
N GLU A 274 17.39 -3.68 -29.49
CA GLU A 274 17.87 -2.98 -30.69
C GLU A 274 19.13 -2.12 -30.43
N LYS A 275 19.03 -0.81 -30.61
CA LYS A 275 20.14 0.15 -30.58
C LYS A 275 20.15 1.06 -29.34
N PHE A 276 19.28 0.85 -28.39
CA PHE A 276 19.14 1.70 -27.21
C PHE A 276 19.84 1.13 -25.99
N ALA A 277 20.29 2.00 -25.11
CA ALA A 277 20.78 1.69 -23.78
C ALA A 277 20.16 2.63 -22.76
N LEU A 278 20.06 2.19 -21.50
CA LEU A 278 19.64 3.00 -20.38
C LEU A 278 20.85 3.23 -19.47
N MET A 279 21.18 4.49 -19.23
CA MET A 279 22.09 4.91 -18.16
C MET A 279 21.24 5.32 -16.96
N LEU A 280 21.44 4.68 -15.82
CA LEU A 280 20.77 4.99 -14.57
C LEU A 280 21.83 5.46 -13.58
N LEU A 281 21.79 6.74 -13.18
CA LEU A 281 22.79 7.37 -12.35
C LEU A 281 22.17 7.87 -11.04
N THR A 282 22.79 7.55 -9.92
CA THR A 282 22.50 8.22 -8.65
C THR A 282 23.43 9.43 -8.52
N ILE A 283 22.87 10.61 -8.35
CA ILE A 283 23.59 11.89 -8.32
C ILE A 283 23.36 12.62 -6.99
N GLU A 284 24.29 13.51 -6.66
CA GLU A 284 24.34 14.21 -5.37
C GLU A 284 23.19 15.20 -5.18
N ARG A 285 22.70 15.84 -6.26
CA ARG A 285 21.60 16.80 -6.25
C ARG A 285 20.75 16.68 -7.52
N SER A 286 19.55 17.19 -7.46
CA SER A 286 18.71 17.37 -8.65
C SER A 286 19.39 18.26 -9.69
N LEU A 287 19.13 17.98 -10.96
CA LEU A 287 19.40 18.88 -12.06
C LEU A 287 18.35 19.99 -12.12
N THR A 288 18.73 21.18 -12.52
CA THR A 288 17.80 22.24 -12.90
C THR A 288 17.17 21.93 -14.26
N GLU A 289 16.07 22.60 -14.59
CA GLU A 289 15.41 22.44 -15.91
C GLU A 289 16.35 22.76 -17.07
N ASP A 290 17.22 23.77 -16.92
CA ASP A 290 18.22 24.11 -17.92
C ASP A 290 19.26 22.97 -18.08
N GLU A 291 19.73 22.40 -16.96
CA GLU A 291 20.66 21.28 -16.98
C GLU A 291 20.05 20.03 -17.61
N ILE A 292 18.76 19.72 -17.30
CA ILE A 292 18.03 18.63 -17.93
C ILE A 292 17.91 18.85 -19.45
N THR A 293 17.61 20.08 -19.85
CA THR A 293 17.49 20.45 -21.26
C THR A 293 18.84 20.27 -21.97
N PHE A 294 19.95 20.71 -21.37
CA PHE A 294 21.30 20.48 -21.90
C PHE A 294 21.63 19.00 -22.08
N VAL A 295 21.29 18.15 -21.10
CA VAL A 295 21.52 16.70 -21.24
C VAL A 295 20.66 16.13 -22.37
N ARG A 296 19.42 16.60 -22.52
CA ARG A 296 18.48 16.16 -23.56
C ARG A 296 18.94 16.57 -24.97
N GLU A 297 19.65 17.68 -25.11
CA GLU A 297 20.18 18.18 -26.37
C GLU A 297 21.50 17.49 -26.83
N LEU A 298 22.10 16.66 -25.96
CA LEU A 298 23.27 15.88 -26.37
C LEU A 298 22.90 14.91 -27.50
N GLU A 299 23.81 14.76 -28.45
CA GLU A 299 23.63 13.84 -29.58
C GLU A 299 23.39 12.41 -29.10
N ASP A 300 22.40 11.73 -29.71
CA ASP A 300 21.99 10.35 -29.42
C ASP A 300 21.32 10.14 -28.04
N ILE A 301 20.93 11.20 -27.34
CA ILE A 301 20.06 11.11 -26.15
C ILE A 301 18.59 11.13 -26.61
N GLU A 302 17.81 10.16 -26.18
CA GLU A 302 16.38 10.01 -26.55
C GLU A 302 15.46 10.53 -25.44
N THR A 303 15.73 10.11 -24.19
CA THR A 303 14.94 10.58 -23.04
C THR A 303 15.83 10.87 -21.84
N VAL A 304 15.41 11.84 -21.04
CA VAL A 304 16.01 12.17 -19.74
C VAL A 304 14.88 12.28 -18.72
N ARG A 305 14.97 11.51 -17.65
CA ARG A 305 14.03 11.52 -16.53
C ARG A 305 14.80 11.70 -15.23
N GLN A 306 14.37 12.63 -14.43
CA GLN A 306 14.85 12.82 -13.06
C GLN A 306 13.82 12.28 -12.09
N ILE A 307 14.27 11.52 -11.11
CA ILE A 307 13.45 10.82 -10.13
C ILE A 307 13.99 11.18 -8.75
N GLU A 308 13.11 11.59 -7.86
CA GLU A 308 13.44 11.84 -6.47
C GLU A 308 13.10 10.61 -5.64
N LEU A 309 14.10 10.12 -4.88
CA LEU A 309 13.95 8.99 -3.97
C LEU A 309 13.88 9.54 -2.54
N SER A 310 12.75 9.36 -1.88
CA SER A 310 12.44 9.87 -0.53
C SER A 310 12.85 8.92 0.60
#